data_84fc31ea5eacf61b55f87ae15ce16231
#
_entry.id   84fc31ea5eacf61b55f87ae15ce16231
#
_cell.length_a   1.000
_cell.length_b   1.000
_cell.length_c   1.000
_cell.angle_alpha   90.00
_cell.angle_beta   90.00
_cell.angle_gamma   90.00
#
_symmetry.space_group_name_H-M   'P 1'
#
loop_
_entity.id
_entity.type
_entity.pdbx_description
1 polymer ?
#
loop_
_entity_poly.entity_id
_entity_poly.type
_entity_poly.pdbx_seq_one_letter_code
_entity_poly.pdbx_strand_id
1 'polypeptide(L)'
;RQQYHKKQSWRAAAPTPERQKEVNWRLDQAISPGLVGEIGIHQIDLVNWFFMLRPTAVTGFGSLRQWRDGRTVPDNVVAIFEYPGGLFLTYEATLGSSFDGELNLFFGSDCAVMLRDRRAWMFQEIDAPQLGWEINAIKEQFYKSTGIVLAAGYSKAMPNQTAKPAEVPQDPKSPLQYALEAFVINSYNHQAAIRDFTSAYDPSDTNALKQYLDEIAKMRVPAPGWAEGYEATVAALKANQAVAGNQRITIEPAVFELG
;
A
#
# COMPACT_ATOMS: atom_id res chain seq x y z
N ARG A 1 -5.00 3.54 8.20
CA ARG A 1 -5.24 2.93 9.51
C ARG A 1 -5.46 1.43 9.38
N GLN A 2 -4.85 0.64 10.27
CA GLN A 2 -4.97 -0.82 10.30
C GLN A 2 -5.26 -1.29 11.72
N GLN A 3 -6.43 -1.88 11.94
CA GLN A 3 -6.88 -2.34 13.26
C GLN A 3 -7.21 -3.82 13.22
N TYR A 4 -6.54 -4.59 14.06
CA TYR A 4 -6.72 -6.02 14.16
C TYR A 4 -6.85 -6.44 15.62
N HIS A 5 -7.84 -7.27 15.92
CA HIS A 5 -7.93 -7.92 17.22
C HIS A 5 -7.47 -9.36 17.12
N LYS A 6 -6.45 -9.70 17.87
CA LYS A 6 -5.95 -11.08 17.98
C LYS A 6 -6.27 -11.65 19.35
N LYS A 7 -6.96 -12.77 19.36
CA LYS A 7 -7.30 -13.47 20.62
C LYS A 7 -6.17 -14.35 21.13
N GLN A 8 -5.28 -14.79 20.26
CA GLN A 8 -4.17 -15.68 20.58
C GLN A 8 -2.85 -15.08 20.15
N SER A 9 -1.83 -15.30 20.97
CA SER A 9 -0.45 -14.92 20.61
C SER A 9 0.01 -15.67 19.36
N TRP A 10 0.84 -14.99 18.58
CA TRP A 10 1.57 -15.64 17.48
C TRP A 10 2.79 -16.42 17.94
N ARG A 11 3.06 -16.45 19.26
CA ARG A 11 4.21 -17.13 19.78
C ARG A 11 4.10 -18.64 19.53
N ALA A 12 5.08 -19.16 18.81
CA ALA A 12 5.20 -20.58 18.54
C ALA A 12 6.18 -21.24 19.54
N ALA A 13 5.86 -22.44 19.98
CA ALA A 13 6.80 -23.27 20.73
C ALA A 13 7.79 -23.93 19.77
N ALA A 14 9.03 -24.12 20.23
CA ALA A 14 10.07 -24.84 19.50
C ALA A 14 10.93 -25.65 20.47
N PRO A 15 11.60 -26.75 19.99
CA PRO A 15 12.28 -27.71 20.87
C PRO A 15 13.53 -27.15 21.54
N THR A 16 14.17 -26.13 20.97
CA THR A 16 15.36 -25.50 21.56
C THR A 16 15.18 -23.98 21.67
N PRO A 17 15.90 -23.31 22.60
CA PRO A 17 15.85 -21.84 22.74
C PRO A 17 16.24 -21.11 21.44
N GLU A 18 17.24 -21.60 20.71
CA GLU A 18 17.71 -21.03 19.45
C GLU A 18 16.59 -21.07 18.41
N ARG A 19 15.99 -22.26 18.24
CA ARG A 19 14.88 -22.44 17.30
C ARG A 19 13.66 -21.63 17.72
N GLN A 20 13.39 -21.51 19.02
CA GLN A 20 12.31 -20.68 19.52
C GLN A 20 12.51 -19.21 19.19
N LYS A 21 13.75 -18.71 19.23
CA LYS A 21 14.07 -17.34 18.80
C LYS A 21 13.84 -17.17 17.30
N GLU A 22 14.28 -18.11 16.49
CA GLU A 22 14.11 -18.07 15.03
C GLU A 22 12.62 -18.04 14.61
N VAL A 23 11.79 -18.96 15.13
CA VAL A 23 10.36 -19.03 14.75
C VAL A 23 9.54 -17.86 15.29
N ASN A 24 10.02 -17.17 16.32
CA ASN A 24 9.38 -16.01 16.93
C ASN A 24 10.04 -14.67 16.56
N TRP A 25 10.82 -14.61 15.50
CA TRP A 25 11.53 -13.40 15.07
C TRP A 25 10.65 -12.14 14.99
N ARG A 26 9.36 -12.31 14.63
CA ARG A 26 8.36 -11.22 14.57
C ARG A 26 8.07 -10.56 15.91
N LEU A 27 8.38 -11.22 17.01
CA LEU A 27 8.14 -10.74 18.36
C LEU A 27 9.34 -10.05 18.99
N ASP A 28 10.50 -10.08 18.31
CA ASP A 28 11.76 -9.47 18.76
C ASP A 28 12.03 -8.16 18.01
N GLN A 29 11.99 -7.04 18.72
CA GLN A 29 12.20 -5.70 18.14
C GLN A 29 13.60 -5.53 17.52
N ALA A 30 14.58 -6.34 17.90
CA ALA A 30 15.92 -6.25 17.34
C ALA A 30 15.99 -6.72 15.87
N ILE A 31 15.06 -7.57 15.44
CA ILE A 31 15.07 -8.18 14.10
C ILE A 31 13.75 -8.00 13.34
N SER A 32 12.65 -7.76 14.04
CA SER A 32 11.34 -7.54 13.43
C SER A 32 11.23 -6.12 12.86
N PRO A 33 10.64 -5.93 11.67
CA PRO A 33 10.31 -4.62 11.16
C PRO A 33 9.08 -3.99 11.85
N GLY A 34 8.54 -4.64 12.89
CA GLY A 34 7.37 -4.19 13.65
C GLY A 34 6.08 -4.14 12.84
N LEU A 35 5.00 -3.62 13.43
CA LEU A 35 3.71 -3.50 12.73
C LEU A 35 3.80 -2.64 11.47
N VAL A 36 4.64 -1.62 11.48
CA VAL A 36 4.81 -0.75 10.30
C VAL A 36 5.39 -1.54 9.13
N GLY A 37 6.37 -2.40 9.36
CA GLY A 37 6.96 -3.23 8.31
C GLY A 37 6.12 -4.44 7.95
N GLU A 38 5.46 -5.09 8.94
CA GLU A 38 4.69 -6.32 8.70
C GLU A 38 3.37 -6.06 7.95
N ILE A 39 2.69 -4.97 8.26
CA ILE A 39 1.39 -4.62 7.68
C ILE A 39 1.35 -3.22 7.08
N GLY A 40 2.03 -2.23 7.68
CA GLY A 40 2.02 -0.84 7.24
C GLY A 40 2.71 -0.59 5.91
N ILE A 41 3.64 -1.46 5.52
CA ILE A 41 4.34 -1.37 4.24
C ILE A 41 3.39 -1.25 3.04
N HIS A 42 2.23 -1.91 3.09
CA HIS A 42 1.23 -1.84 2.02
C HIS A 42 0.60 -0.44 1.89
N GLN A 43 0.36 0.25 3.02
CA GLN A 43 -0.18 1.62 3.01
C GLN A 43 0.88 2.64 2.60
N ILE A 44 2.14 2.41 2.98
CA ILE A 44 3.26 3.25 2.56
C ILE A 44 3.46 3.13 1.05
N ASP A 45 3.49 1.91 0.52
CA ASP A 45 3.58 1.64 -0.91
C ASP A 45 2.42 2.28 -1.68
N LEU A 46 1.19 2.12 -1.20
CA LEU A 46 0.01 2.74 -1.78
C LEU A 46 0.14 4.27 -1.89
N VAL A 47 0.61 4.93 -0.82
CA VAL A 47 0.79 6.39 -0.80
C VAL A 47 1.92 6.81 -1.73
N ASN A 48 3.05 6.13 -1.70
CA ASN A 48 4.17 6.40 -2.61
C ASN A 48 3.74 6.27 -4.07
N TRP A 49 2.93 5.26 -4.39
CA TRP A 49 2.42 5.04 -5.73
C TRP A 49 1.43 6.11 -6.19
N PHE A 50 0.48 6.52 -5.33
CA PHE A 50 -0.48 7.57 -5.68
C PHE A 50 0.17 8.95 -5.85
N PHE A 51 1.12 9.29 -5.01
CA PHE A 51 1.77 10.61 -5.05
C PHE A 51 3.03 10.64 -5.91
N MET A 52 3.58 9.47 -6.30
CA MET A 52 4.88 9.35 -6.98
C MET A 52 5.99 10.09 -6.22
N LEU A 53 5.95 10.03 -4.89
CA LEU A 53 6.86 10.72 -3.98
C LEU A 53 7.43 9.73 -2.95
N ARG A 54 8.59 10.08 -2.41
CA ARG A 54 9.26 9.37 -1.31
C ARG A 54 9.23 10.23 -0.05
N PRO A 55 9.05 9.64 1.14
CA PRO A 55 9.07 10.40 2.38
C PRO A 55 10.47 10.93 2.69
N THR A 56 10.55 12.14 3.27
CA THR A 56 11.81 12.80 3.66
C THR A 56 12.10 12.69 5.15
N ALA A 57 11.10 12.37 5.96
CA ALA A 57 11.26 12.10 7.38
C ALA A 57 10.08 11.28 7.90
N VAL A 58 10.25 10.70 9.08
CA VAL A 58 9.19 10.02 9.81
C VAL A 58 9.36 10.21 11.31
N THR A 59 8.24 10.48 11.99
CA THR A 59 8.15 10.49 13.45
C THR A 59 7.28 9.34 13.89
N GLY A 60 7.70 8.57 14.89
CA GLY A 60 6.96 7.40 15.33
C GLY A 60 6.87 7.23 16.82
N PHE A 61 5.79 6.60 17.28
CA PHE A 61 5.56 6.21 18.66
C PHE A 61 4.99 4.80 18.72
N GLY A 62 5.46 4.02 19.69
CA GLY A 62 4.98 2.66 19.89
C GLY A 62 4.73 2.34 21.36
N SER A 63 3.79 1.46 21.61
CA SER A 63 3.55 0.95 22.96
C SER A 63 3.14 -0.52 22.93
N LEU A 64 3.49 -1.25 24.00
CA LEU A 64 3.09 -2.62 24.24
C LEU A 64 2.00 -2.62 25.32
N ARG A 65 0.74 -2.86 24.96
CA ARG A 65 -0.42 -2.73 25.83
C ARG A 65 -1.24 -4.01 25.94
N GLN A 66 -1.50 -4.64 24.81
CA GLN A 66 -2.41 -5.79 24.72
C GLN A 66 -1.70 -7.09 25.07
N TRP A 67 -0.51 -7.32 24.57
CA TRP A 67 0.14 -8.63 24.59
C TRP A 67 1.20 -8.75 25.67
N ARG A 68 1.11 -9.82 26.47
CA ARG A 68 2.07 -10.15 27.53
C ARG A 68 2.70 -11.52 27.29
N ASP A 69 3.07 -11.79 26.05
CA ASP A 69 3.63 -13.04 25.58
C ASP A 69 5.17 -13.02 25.49
N GLY A 70 5.80 -12.02 26.08
CA GLY A 70 7.26 -11.86 26.08
C GLY A 70 7.80 -11.22 24.81
N ARG A 71 6.92 -10.61 23.98
CA ARG A 71 7.37 -9.79 22.85
C ARG A 71 7.99 -8.48 23.32
N THR A 72 8.88 -7.94 22.48
CA THR A 72 9.42 -6.58 22.64
C THR A 72 8.89 -5.63 21.59
N VAL A 73 8.27 -6.15 20.52
CA VAL A 73 7.65 -5.36 19.43
C VAL A 73 6.36 -4.71 19.94
N PRO A 74 6.18 -3.38 19.74
CA PRO A 74 4.94 -2.69 20.03
C PRO A 74 3.72 -3.34 19.36
N ASP A 75 2.59 -3.39 20.06
CA ASP A 75 1.31 -3.86 19.55
C ASP A 75 0.34 -2.71 19.20
N ASN A 76 0.76 -1.47 19.50
CA ASN A 76 0.14 -0.23 19.03
C ASN A 76 1.23 0.69 18.51
N VAL A 77 1.02 1.24 17.33
CA VAL A 77 1.97 2.16 16.69
C VAL A 77 1.25 3.31 16.03
N VAL A 78 1.88 4.49 16.09
CA VAL A 78 1.52 5.67 15.30
C VAL A 78 2.79 6.18 14.63
N ALA A 79 2.73 6.47 13.35
CA ALA A 79 3.83 7.09 12.61
C ALA A 79 3.30 8.19 11.69
N ILE A 80 4.05 9.30 11.59
CA ILE A 80 3.75 10.41 10.70
C ILE A 80 4.94 10.55 9.76
N PHE A 81 4.69 10.32 8.47
CA PHE A 81 5.67 10.51 7.41
C PHE A 81 5.50 11.90 6.81
N GLU A 82 6.62 12.56 6.57
CA GLU A 82 6.70 13.84 5.90
C GLU A 82 7.12 13.62 4.46
N TYR A 83 6.38 14.19 3.52
CA TYR A 83 6.68 14.14 2.09
C TYR A 83 7.00 15.54 1.55
N PRO A 84 7.66 15.64 0.39
CA PRO A 84 7.85 16.92 -0.29
C PRO A 84 6.52 17.65 -0.51
N GLY A 85 6.56 18.97 -0.53
CA GLY A 85 5.37 19.80 -0.75
C GLY A 85 4.45 19.94 0.45
N GLY A 86 4.88 19.50 1.64
CA GLY A 86 4.09 19.62 2.88
C GLY A 86 2.98 18.58 3.00
N LEU A 87 3.07 17.47 2.27
CA LEU A 87 2.17 16.34 2.42
C LEU A 87 2.56 15.47 3.61
N PHE A 88 1.57 14.93 4.30
CA PHE A 88 1.77 14.04 5.43
C PHE A 88 0.97 12.75 5.27
N LEU A 89 1.59 11.63 5.63
CA LEU A 89 0.89 10.37 5.86
C LEU A 89 0.86 10.10 7.36
N THR A 90 -0.34 10.04 7.94
CA THR A 90 -0.52 9.52 9.30
C THR A 90 -0.87 8.03 9.21
N TYR A 91 -0.01 7.20 9.77
CA TYR A 91 -0.21 5.76 9.88
C TYR A 91 -0.47 5.37 11.32
N GLU A 92 -1.52 4.59 11.56
CA GLU A 92 -1.81 4.00 12.86
C GLU A 92 -2.17 2.53 12.72
N ALA A 93 -1.65 1.70 13.63
CA ALA A 93 -2.00 0.27 13.71
C ALA A 93 -2.10 -0.21 15.15
N THR A 94 -3.02 -1.14 15.38
CA THR A 94 -3.17 -1.80 16.66
C THR A 94 -3.55 -3.27 16.50
N LEU A 95 -3.08 -4.11 17.43
CA LEU A 95 -3.54 -5.49 17.58
C LEU A 95 -4.60 -5.65 18.69
N GLY A 96 -4.97 -4.56 19.34
CA GLY A 96 -5.91 -4.58 20.48
C GLY A 96 -7.37 -4.38 20.09
N SER A 97 -7.66 -3.89 18.89
CA SER A 97 -9.02 -3.62 18.43
C SER A 97 -9.15 -3.95 16.96
N SER A 98 -10.31 -4.44 16.56
CA SER A 98 -10.66 -4.65 15.15
C SER A 98 -11.75 -3.67 14.67
N PHE A 99 -12.06 -2.67 15.49
CA PHE A 99 -13.09 -1.70 15.12
C PHE A 99 -12.70 -0.98 13.84
N ASP A 100 -13.56 -1.03 12.85
CA ASP A 100 -13.43 -0.36 11.56
C ASP A 100 -12.23 -0.83 10.70
N GLY A 101 -11.61 -1.92 11.07
CA GLY A 101 -10.65 -2.68 10.26
C GLY A 101 -9.56 -1.87 9.59
N GLU A 102 -9.46 -2.01 8.26
CA GLU A 102 -8.53 -1.28 7.41
C GLU A 102 -9.25 -0.14 6.68
N LEU A 103 -8.65 1.05 6.73
CA LEU A 103 -9.19 2.28 6.14
C LEU A 103 -8.04 3.16 5.65
N ASN A 104 -8.11 3.57 4.39
CA ASN A 104 -7.22 4.58 3.81
C ASN A 104 -8.04 5.79 3.39
N LEU A 105 -7.59 7.00 3.79
CA LEU A 105 -8.21 8.28 3.47
C LEU A 105 -7.17 9.18 2.82
N PHE A 106 -7.52 9.75 1.68
CA PHE A 106 -6.75 10.75 0.98
C PHE A 106 -7.55 12.06 0.98
N PHE A 107 -6.99 13.10 1.54
CA PHE A 107 -7.63 14.41 1.63
C PHE A 107 -7.01 15.35 0.59
N GLY A 108 -7.81 15.82 -0.34
CA GLY A 108 -7.47 16.84 -1.33
C GLY A 108 -8.25 18.13 -1.07
N SER A 109 -8.01 19.16 -1.90
CA SER A 109 -8.72 20.44 -1.84
C SER A 109 -10.18 20.33 -2.27
N ASP A 110 -10.45 19.51 -3.27
CA ASP A 110 -11.78 19.43 -3.90
C ASP A 110 -12.56 18.18 -3.45
N CYS A 111 -11.87 17.18 -2.94
CA CYS A 111 -12.50 15.94 -2.47
C CYS A 111 -11.63 15.17 -1.50
N ALA A 112 -12.25 14.28 -0.73
CA ALA A 112 -11.60 13.21 -0.03
C ALA A 112 -11.89 11.87 -0.72
N VAL A 113 -10.90 10.97 -0.78
CA VAL A 113 -11.08 9.60 -1.28
C VAL A 113 -10.88 8.62 -0.13
N MET A 114 -11.87 7.76 0.06
CA MET A 114 -11.84 6.67 1.04
C MET A 114 -11.69 5.33 0.33
N LEU A 115 -10.69 4.54 0.74
CA LEU A 115 -10.54 3.15 0.35
C LEU A 115 -10.81 2.25 1.54
N ARG A 116 -11.78 1.34 1.41
CA ARG A 116 -12.17 0.41 2.46
C ARG A 116 -12.82 -0.83 1.87
N ASP A 117 -12.55 -2.00 2.41
CA ASP A 117 -13.21 -3.27 2.04
C ASP A 117 -13.22 -3.52 0.52
N ARG A 118 -12.11 -3.23 -0.17
CA ARG A 118 -11.97 -3.35 -1.63
C ARG A 118 -12.89 -2.43 -2.43
N ARG A 119 -13.39 -1.37 -1.83
CA ARG A 119 -14.23 -0.34 -2.45
C ARG A 119 -13.60 1.02 -2.27
N ALA A 120 -13.98 1.94 -3.13
CA ALA A 120 -13.54 3.32 -3.07
C ALA A 120 -14.73 4.27 -3.18
N TRP A 121 -14.70 5.36 -2.44
CA TRP A 121 -15.67 6.45 -2.48
C TRP A 121 -14.97 7.78 -2.54
N MET A 122 -15.54 8.71 -3.28
CA MET A 122 -15.13 10.10 -3.31
C MET A 122 -16.20 10.94 -2.61
N PHE A 123 -15.77 11.78 -1.70
CA PHE A 123 -16.58 12.77 -0.97
C PHE A 123 -16.15 14.14 -1.46
N GLN A 124 -17.01 14.80 -2.19
CA GLN A 124 -16.73 16.09 -2.81
C GLN A 124 -16.91 17.22 -1.80
N GLU A 125 -16.03 18.21 -1.84
CA GLU A 125 -16.21 19.44 -1.07
C GLU A 125 -17.35 20.27 -1.64
N ILE A 126 -17.97 21.10 -0.79
CA ILE A 126 -19.22 21.81 -1.13
C ILE A 126 -19.03 22.85 -2.23
N ASP A 127 -17.84 23.38 -2.36
CA ASP A 127 -17.43 24.40 -3.33
C ASP A 127 -16.58 23.84 -4.48
N ALA A 128 -16.38 22.53 -4.51
CA ALA A 128 -15.61 21.89 -5.57
C ALA A 128 -16.34 21.93 -6.92
N PRO A 129 -15.60 22.07 -8.03
CA PRO A 129 -16.19 22.00 -9.35
C PRO A 129 -16.90 20.66 -9.60
N GLN A 130 -18.14 20.72 -10.09
CA GLN A 130 -18.86 19.50 -10.46
C GLN A 130 -18.26 18.88 -11.71
N LEU A 131 -17.86 17.61 -11.60
CA LEU A 131 -17.36 16.81 -12.72
C LEU A 131 -18.54 16.16 -13.45
N GLY A 132 -18.57 16.23 -14.79
CA GLY A 132 -19.72 15.78 -15.58
C GLY A 132 -20.11 14.30 -15.38
N TRP A 133 -19.16 13.43 -15.03
CA TRP A 133 -19.42 12.01 -14.76
C TRP A 133 -20.14 11.76 -13.41
N GLU A 134 -20.03 12.68 -12.45
CA GLU A 134 -20.64 12.56 -11.11
C GLU A 134 -22.17 12.56 -11.15
N ILE A 135 -22.75 13.16 -12.18
CA ILE A 135 -24.21 13.27 -12.36
C ILE A 135 -24.85 11.88 -12.39
N ASN A 136 -24.17 10.93 -13.02
CA ASN A 136 -24.68 9.57 -13.23
C ASN A 136 -23.97 8.53 -12.33
N ALA A 137 -23.15 8.97 -11.40
CA ALA A 137 -22.43 8.08 -10.50
C ALA A 137 -23.36 7.50 -9.42
N ILE A 138 -23.07 6.28 -8.98
CA ILE A 138 -23.72 5.67 -7.82
C ILE A 138 -23.31 6.42 -6.56
N LYS A 139 -24.27 6.78 -5.73
CA LYS A 139 -24.05 7.51 -4.49
C LYS A 139 -24.50 6.67 -3.29
N GLU A 140 -23.66 6.61 -2.27
CA GLU A 140 -23.94 5.95 -1.00
C GLU A 140 -23.87 6.94 0.16
N GLN A 141 -24.78 6.78 1.13
CA GLN A 141 -24.83 7.67 2.30
C GLN A 141 -23.94 7.16 3.42
N PHE A 142 -23.06 8.01 3.92
CA PHE A 142 -22.20 7.78 5.08
C PHE A 142 -22.50 8.82 6.16
N TYR A 143 -23.27 8.48 7.20
CA TYR A 143 -23.70 9.43 8.23
C TYR A 143 -24.31 10.69 7.60
N LYS A 144 -23.59 11.82 7.64
CA LYS A 144 -24.02 13.11 7.07
C LYS A 144 -23.44 13.39 5.68
N SER A 145 -22.58 12.53 5.16
CA SER A 145 -21.88 12.72 3.89
C SER A 145 -22.37 11.76 2.83
N THR A 146 -22.41 12.21 1.58
CA THR A 146 -22.73 11.36 0.43
C THR A 146 -21.45 11.04 -0.31
N GLY A 147 -21.11 9.75 -0.37
CA GLY A 147 -19.96 9.24 -1.11
C GLY A 147 -20.33 8.83 -2.53
N ILE A 148 -19.55 9.25 -3.51
CA ILE A 148 -19.64 8.81 -4.90
C ILE A 148 -18.81 7.54 -5.04
N VAL A 149 -19.41 6.45 -5.49
CA VAL A 149 -18.72 5.17 -5.66
C VAL A 149 -17.76 5.25 -6.84
N LEU A 150 -16.50 4.99 -6.57
CA LEU A 150 -15.45 4.90 -7.59
C LEU A 150 -15.30 3.43 -8.00
N ALA A 151 -15.81 3.09 -9.18
CA ALA A 151 -15.70 1.74 -9.73
C ALA A 151 -15.40 1.80 -11.23
N ALA A 152 -14.44 0.99 -11.68
CA ALA A 152 -14.09 0.91 -13.09
C ALA A 152 -15.30 0.50 -13.93
N GLY A 153 -15.61 1.26 -14.97
CA GLY A 153 -16.72 1.00 -15.88
C GLY A 153 -18.10 1.53 -15.47
N TYR A 154 -18.24 2.09 -14.25
CA TYR A 154 -19.50 2.64 -13.74
C TYR A 154 -19.69 4.14 -13.94
N SER A 155 -18.67 4.85 -14.37
CA SER A 155 -18.74 6.26 -14.75
C SER A 155 -19.31 6.50 -16.16
N LYS A 156 -19.84 5.48 -16.83
CA LYS A 156 -20.59 5.67 -18.09
C LYS A 156 -22.03 5.97 -17.77
N ALA A 157 -22.59 7.01 -18.41
CA ALA A 157 -23.99 7.37 -18.33
C ALA A 157 -24.88 6.13 -18.56
N MET A 158 -25.66 5.75 -17.55
CA MET A 158 -26.70 4.74 -17.70
C MET A 158 -27.93 5.42 -18.29
N PRO A 159 -28.43 5.01 -19.47
CA PRO A 159 -29.71 5.49 -19.95
C PRO A 159 -30.82 4.89 -19.11
N ASN A 160 -31.68 5.76 -18.52
CA ASN A 160 -32.91 5.47 -17.77
C ASN A 160 -32.73 4.96 -16.31
N GLN A 161 -32.69 5.90 -15.39
CA GLN A 161 -32.76 5.66 -13.93
C GLN A 161 -34.21 5.49 -13.41
N THR A 162 -34.88 4.42 -13.79
CA THR A 162 -36.07 3.94 -13.06
C THR A 162 -35.82 2.58 -12.40
N ALA A 163 -34.61 2.06 -12.49
CA ALA A 163 -34.23 0.80 -11.85
C ALA A 163 -33.72 1.04 -10.42
N LYS A 164 -34.01 0.09 -9.52
CA LYS A 164 -33.42 -0.01 -8.17
C LYS A 164 -31.91 0.27 -8.24
N PRO A 165 -31.31 0.89 -7.17
CA PRO A 165 -29.87 1.07 -7.11
C PRO A 165 -29.21 -0.26 -7.49
N ALA A 166 -28.52 -0.30 -8.62
CA ALA A 166 -27.78 -1.47 -9.02
C ALA A 166 -26.76 -1.76 -7.92
N GLU A 167 -26.75 -2.98 -7.40
CA GLU A 167 -25.63 -3.40 -6.54
C GLU A 167 -24.35 -3.10 -7.30
N VAL A 168 -23.45 -2.36 -6.65
CA VAL A 168 -22.13 -2.11 -7.24
C VAL A 168 -21.48 -3.48 -7.43
N PRO A 169 -21.24 -3.92 -8.67
CA PRO A 169 -20.63 -5.21 -8.85
C PRO A 169 -19.30 -5.23 -8.17
N GLN A 170 -19.09 -6.21 -7.32
CA GLN A 170 -17.79 -6.49 -6.80
C GLN A 170 -16.93 -7.02 -7.94
N ASP A 171 -15.71 -6.54 -8.05
CA ASP A 171 -14.75 -7.13 -8.97
C ASP A 171 -14.63 -8.63 -8.67
N PRO A 172 -14.89 -9.52 -9.65
CA PRO A 172 -14.86 -10.97 -9.43
C PRO A 172 -13.46 -11.47 -9.08
N LYS A 173 -12.42 -10.71 -9.43
CA LYS A 173 -11.02 -11.08 -9.17
C LYS A 173 -10.54 -10.60 -7.80
N SER A 174 -9.77 -11.44 -7.15
CA SER A 174 -9.06 -11.04 -5.92
C SER A 174 -7.84 -10.17 -6.24
N PRO A 175 -7.37 -9.31 -5.30
CA PRO A 175 -6.11 -8.59 -5.46
C PRO A 175 -4.92 -9.51 -5.77
N LEU A 176 -4.86 -10.69 -5.16
CA LEU A 176 -3.85 -11.71 -5.45
C LEU A 176 -3.92 -12.20 -6.91
N GLN A 177 -5.13 -12.39 -7.43
CA GLN A 177 -5.29 -12.81 -8.83
C GLN A 177 -4.75 -11.75 -9.79
N TYR A 178 -5.06 -10.47 -9.57
CA TYR A 178 -4.49 -9.37 -10.37
C TYR A 178 -2.97 -9.33 -10.30
N ALA A 179 -2.40 -9.49 -9.10
CA ALA A 179 -0.95 -9.50 -8.92
C ALA A 179 -0.28 -10.66 -9.67
N LEU A 180 -0.86 -11.86 -9.60
CA LEU A 180 -0.35 -13.05 -10.31
C LEU A 180 -0.49 -12.91 -11.82
N GLU A 181 -1.61 -12.41 -12.33
CA GLU A 181 -1.82 -12.16 -13.76
C GLU A 181 -0.78 -11.15 -14.28
N ALA A 182 -0.60 -10.02 -13.58
CA ALA A 182 0.39 -9.01 -13.95
C ALA A 182 1.81 -9.59 -13.93
N PHE A 183 2.16 -10.36 -12.90
CA PHE A 183 3.46 -11.02 -12.81
C PHE A 183 3.70 -11.96 -13.99
N VAL A 184 2.77 -12.85 -14.30
CA VAL A 184 2.90 -13.83 -15.38
C VAL A 184 3.02 -13.13 -16.74
N ILE A 185 2.12 -12.16 -17.02
CA ILE A 185 2.12 -11.43 -18.29
C ILE A 185 3.42 -10.64 -18.45
N ASN A 186 3.82 -9.88 -17.45
CA ASN A 186 5.04 -9.06 -17.51
C ASN A 186 6.30 -9.92 -17.63
N SER A 187 6.38 -11.03 -16.89
CA SER A 187 7.52 -11.97 -16.97
C SER A 187 7.60 -12.66 -18.34
N TYR A 188 6.45 -13.07 -18.87
CA TYR A 188 6.40 -13.68 -20.20
C TYR A 188 6.86 -12.70 -21.29
N ASN A 189 6.32 -11.48 -21.28
CA ASN A 189 6.66 -10.44 -22.25
C ASN A 189 8.15 -10.05 -22.18
N HIS A 190 8.68 -9.93 -20.95
CA HIS A 190 10.10 -9.65 -20.74
C HIS A 190 11.00 -10.76 -21.30
N GLN A 191 10.67 -12.02 -21.02
CA GLN A 191 11.40 -13.16 -21.54
C GLN A 191 11.28 -13.30 -23.07
N ALA A 192 10.10 -13.01 -23.62
CA ALA A 192 9.89 -12.98 -25.07
C ALA A 192 10.74 -11.89 -25.71
N ALA A 193 10.75 -10.68 -25.14
CA ALA A 193 11.57 -9.57 -25.65
C ALA A 193 13.08 -9.90 -25.66
N ILE A 194 13.60 -10.56 -24.64
CA ILE A 194 14.99 -11.00 -24.61
C ILE A 194 15.26 -12.00 -25.76
N ARG A 195 14.38 -12.99 -25.95
CA ARG A 195 14.53 -13.98 -27.03
C ARG A 195 14.46 -13.31 -28.39
N ASP A 196 13.52 -12.40 -28.61
CA ASP A 196 13.36 -11.68 -29.89
C ASP A 196 14.58 -10.81 -30.19
N PHE A 197 15.09 -10.09 -29.17
CA PHE A 197 16.32 -9.31 -29.32
C PHE A 197 17.51 -10.20 -29.69
N THR A 198 17.74 -11.28 -28.93
CA THR A 198 18.87 -12.17 -29.15
C THR A 198 18.82 -12.92 -30.50
N SER A 199 17.62 -13.06 -31.09
CA SER A 199 17.44 -13.66 -32.40
C SER A 199 17.65 -12.68 -33.55
N ALA A 200 17.43 -11.41 -33.35
CA ALA A 200 17.42 -10.37 -34.40
C ALA A 200 18.63 -9.42 -34.34
N TYR A 201 19.30 -9.31 -33.21
CA TYR A 201 20.37 -8.36 -32.93
C TYR A 201 21.57 -9.03 -32.27
N ASP A 202 22.70 -8.33 -32.19
CA ASP A 202 23.90 -8.80 -31.49
C ASP A 202 23.62 -8.90 -29.96
N PRO A 203 23.67 -10.13 -29.38
CA PRO A 203 23.43 -10.32 -27.97
C PRO A 203 24.46 -9.65 -27.05
N SER A 204 25.62 -9.28 -27.57
CA SER A 204 26.67 -8.59 -26.82
C SER A 204 26.47 -7.10 -26.69
N ASP A 205 25.56 -6.50 -27.50
CA ASP A 205 25.19 -5.08 -27.39
C ASP A 205 24.21 -4.88 -26.23
N THR A 206 24.77 -4.76 -25.04
CA THR A 206 24.01 -4.54 -23.81
C THR A 206 23.26 -3.21 -23.77
N ASN A 207 23.75 -2.18 -24.51
CA ASN A 207 23.09 -0.89 -24.58
C ASN A 207 21.83 -0.95 -25.44
N ALA A 208 21.91 -1.60 -26.62
CA ALA A 208 20.75 -1.81 -27.47
C ALA A 208 19.72 -2.71 -26.77
N LEU A 209 20.15 -3.77 -26.08
CA LEU A 209 19.26 -4.63 -25.29
C LEU A 209 18.54 -3.82 -24.20
N LYS A 210 19.26 -2.98 -23.46
CA LYS A 210 18.66 -2.13 -22.42
C LYS A 210 17.60 -1.20 -23.02
N GLN A 211 17.92 -0.50 -24.10
CA GLN A 211 16.95 0.39 -24.77
C GLN A 211 15.72 -0.37 -25.25
N TYR A 212 15.89 -1.54 -25.81
CA TYR A 212 14.78 -2.39 -26.25
C TYR A 212 13.89 -2.83 -25.07
N LEU A 213 14.48 -3.24 -23.96
CA LEU A 213 13.75 -3.62 -22.75
C LEU A 213 13.06 -2.44 -22.09
N ASP A 214 13.64 -1.24 -22.15
CA ASP A 214 13.02 0.00 -21.64
C ASP A 214 11.75 0.35 -22.45
N GLU A 215 11.73 0.12 -23.78
CA GLU A 215 10.51 0.29 -24.58
C GLU A 215 9.44 -0.75 -24.23
N ILE A 216 9.84 -2.02 -24.03
CA ILE A 216 8.91 -3.08 -23.59
C ILE A 216 8.34 -2.77 -22.19
N ALA A 217 9.17 -2.20 -21.31
CA ALA A 217 8.74 -1.82 -19.96
C ALA A 217 7.58 -0.81 -19.96
N LYS A 218 7.48 0.07 -20.97
CA LYS A 218 6.37 1.02 -21.11
C LYS A 218 5.02 0.35 -21.39
N MET A 219 5.04 -0.87 -21.91
CA MET A 219 3.84 -1.66 -22.23
C MET A 219 3.45 -2.65 -21.13
N ARG A 220 4.12 -2.61 -19.97
CA ARG A 220 3.83 -3.52 -18.86
C ARG A 220 2.42 -3.28 -18.31
N VAL A 221 1.78 -4.37 -17.91
CA VAL A 221 0.61 -4.30 -17.02
C VAL A 221 1.06 -3.59 -15.73
N PRO A 222 0.40 -2.52 -15.32
CA PRO A 222 0.76 -1.79 -14.10
C PRO A 222 0.77 -2.73 -12.89
N ALA A 223 1.91 -2.82 -12.23
CA ALA A 223 2.10 -3.60 -11.01
C ALA A 223 3.37 -3.11 -10.33
N PRO A 224 3.41 -3.09 -8.98
CA PRO A 224 4.62 -2.77 -8.26
C PRO A 224 5.71 -3.80 -8.59
N GLY A 225 6.92 -3.32 -8.77
CA GLY A 225 8.11 -4.13 -8.98
C GLY A 225 9.04 -4.11 -7.76
N TRP A 226 10.28 -4.53 -7.99
CA TRP A 226 11.29 -4.58 -6.94
C TRP A 226 11.68 -3.18 -6.44
N ALA A 227 11.64 -2.16 -7.30
CA ALA A 227 12.01 -0.78 -6.94
C ALA A 227 10.99 -0.19 -5.97
N GLU A 228 9.70 -0.31 -6.27
CA GLU A 228 8.61 0.13 -5.40
C GLU A 228 8.64 -0.64 -4.07
N GLY A 229 8.86 -1.96 -4.12
CA GLY A 229 9.01 -2.78 -2.93
C GLY A 229 10.21 -2.38 -2.06
N TYR A 230 11.34 -2.01 -2.69
CA TYR A 230 12.51 -1.50 -1.99
C TYR A 230 12.21 -0.17 -1.29
N GLU A 231 11.62 0.79 -2.01
CA GLU A 231 11.28 2.10 -1.47
C GLU A 231 10.32 2.01 -0.28
N ALA A 232 9.28 1.20 -0.41
CA ALA A 232 8.34 0.96 0.68
C ALA A 232 9.02 0.28 1.89
N THR A 233 9.95 -0.65 1.64
CA THR A 233 10.73 -1.32 2.68
C THR A 233 11.63 -0.34 3.43
N VAL A 234 12.37 0.50 2.73
CA VAL A 234 13.22 1.53 3.33
C VAL A 234 12.39 2.46 4.23
N ALA A 235 11.27 2.96 3.71
CA ALA A 235 10.38 3.83 4.48
C ALA A 235 9.82 3.13 5.73
N ALA A 236 9.39 1.87 5.60
CA ALA A 236 8.87 1.08 6.71
C ALA A 236 9.94 0.79 7.79
N LEU A 237 11.17 0.49 7.39
CA LEU A 237 12.28 0.28 8.33
C LEU A 237 12.65 1.56 9.08
N LYS A 238 12.68 2.72 8.39
CA LYS A 238 12.90 4.02 9.02
C LYS A 238 11.78 4.36 10.01
N ALA A 239 10.52 4.06 9.66
CA ALA A 239 9.41 4.23 10.58
C ALA A 239 9.50 3.30 11.80
N ASN A 240 9.91 2.04 11.62
CA ASN A 240 10.12 1.13 12.75
C ASN A 240 11.24 1.64 13.69
N GLN A 241 12.32 2.21 13.12
CA GLN A 241 13.37 2.86 13.92
C GLN A 241 12.82 4.08 14.69
N ALA A 242 11.99 4.93 14.05
CA ALA A 242 11.35 6.06 14.69
C ALA A 242 10.42 5.63 15.83
N VAL A 243 9.62 4.58 15.61
CA VAL A 243 8.72 3.98 16.63
C VAL A 243 9.52 3.41 17.79
N ALA A 244 10.61 2.70 17.53
CA ALA A 244 11.46 2.11 18.56
C ALA A 244 12.13 3.17 19.45
N GLY A 245 12.57 4.29 18.83
CA GLY A 245 13.23 5.40 19.51
C GLY A 245 12.28 6.48 20.04
N ASN A 246 11.00 6.44 19.71
CA ASN A 246 10.02 7.51 19.95
C ASN A 246 10.54 8.88 19.47
N GLN A 247 11.03 8.94 18.24
CA GLN A 247 11.73 10.09 17.72
C GLN A 247 11.40 10.36 16.25
N ARG A 248 11.81 11.54 15.78
CA ARG A 248 11.81 11.89 14.36
C ARG A 248 13.12 11.44 13.73
N ILE A 249 13.04 10.79 12.57
CA ILE A 249 14.17 10.36 11.75
C ILE A 249 14.07 11.02 10.38
N THR A 250 15.13 11.68 9.95
CA THR A 250 15.27 12.16 8.57
C THR A 250 15.62 10.99 7.66
N ILE A 251 15.03 10.97 6.47
CA ILE A 251 15.26 9.95 5.45
C ILE A 251 16.00 10.62 4.30
N GLU A 252 17.29 10.37 4.22
CA GLU A 252 18.11 10.95 3.17
C GLU A 252 17.77 10.32 1.81
N PRO A 253 17.70 11.09 0.71
CA PRO A 253 17.38 10.54 -0.61
C PRO A 253 18.29 9.39 -1.05
N ALA A 254 19.56 9.45 -0.69
CA ALA A 254 20.55 8.42 -1.04
C ALA A 254 20.19 7.00 -0.52
N VAL A 255 19.37 6.88 0.53
CA VAL A 255 18.98 5.55 1.04
C VAL A 255 17.97 4.84 0.12
N PHE A 256 17.37 5.55 -0.82
CA PHE A 256 16.50 4.99 -1.84
C PHE A 256 17.22 4.66 -3.15
N GLU A 257 18.49 5.03 -3.27
CA GLU A 257 19.31 4.73 -4.44
C GLU A 257 19.98 3.37 -4.23
N LEU A 258 19.79 2.50 -5.19
CA LEU A 258 20.53 1.24 -5.28
C LEU A 258 21.82 1.54 -6.04
N GLY A 259 22.94 1.37 -5.39
CA GLY A 259 24.28 1.57 -5.97
C GLY A 259 24.58 0.65 -7.14
#